data_974136c028d143986b401246e8390ca8
#
_entry.id   974136c028d143986b401246e8390ca8
#
_cell.length_a   1.000
_cell.length_b   1.000
_cell.length_c   1.000
_cell.angle_alpha   90.00
_cell.angle_beta   90.00
_cell.angle_gamma   90.00
#
_symmetry.space_group_name_H-M   'P 1'
#
loop_
_entity.id
_entity.type
_entity.pdbx_description
1 polymer ?
#
loop_
_entity_poly.entity_id
_entity_poly.type
_entity_poly.pdbx_seq_one_letter_code
_entity_poly.pdbx_strand_id
1 'polypeptide(L)'
;MALLEIQRLTKEFDGVTALQDVTLEVREGEILGLIGPNGAGKTTLFNCITGMLAPTRGGIRFRGESIQGRRPFEIARRGIARTFQIVRPFPMLSLLDNVLVACGHRRYPSLRASAAPYRTRTAEERARRLLERAGLPTGHERPAGTLPIGLKKRLEIARALALEPSLLLLDEPCGGLRHEESEELLELILRLNREQVTVVLIEHNMRIVMGVCRRLVVLDHGVQIAEGDPAAIQANPQVIEAYLGKTVE
;
A
#
# COMPACT_ATOMS: atom_id res chain seq x y z
N MET A 1 -6.15 -15.23 -11.41
CA MET A 1 -5.56 -16.04 -10.29
C MET A 1 -5.44 -15.17 -9.05
N ALA A 2 -5.53 -15.76 -7.85
CA ALA A 2 -5.28 -15.02 -6.62
C ALA A 2 -3.78 -14.69 -6.54
N LEU A 3 -3.45 -13.40 -6.39
CA LEU A 3 -2.08 -12.93 -6.18
C LEU A 3 -1.71 -12.98 -4.69
N LEU A 4 -2.65 -12.58 -3.83
CA LEU A 4 -2.54 -12.65 -2.37
C LEU A 4 -3.76 -13.38 -1.82
N GLU A 5 -3.54 -14.30 -0.90
CA GLU A 5 -4.58 -15.04 -0.19
C GLU A 5 -4.37 -14.90 1.31
N ILE A 6 -5.42 -14.53 2.02
CA ILE A 6 -5.48 -14.42 3.47
C ILE A 6 -6.53 -15.41 3.95
N GLN A 7 -6.15 -16.31 4.86
CA GLN A 7 -6.99 -17.41 5.33
C GLN A 7 -7.14 -17.35 6.84
N ARG A 8 -8.36 -17.02 7.30
CA ARG A 8 -8.74 -16.95 8.73
C ARG A 8 -7.70 -16.24 9.60
N LEU A 9 -7.25 -15.07 9.14
CA LEU A 9 -6.21 -14.31 9.79
C LEU A 9 -6.74 -13.68 11.07
N THR A 10 -6.11 -14.02 12.18
CA THR A 10 -6.41 -13.45 13.50
C THR A 10 -5.15 -12.78 14.06
N LYS A 11 -5.31 -11.58 14.60
CA LYS A 11 -4.25 -10.86 15.32
C LYS A 11 -4.77 -10.34 16.64
N GLU A 12 -4.09 -10.78 17.71
CA GLU A 12 -4.38 -10.38 19.08
C GLU A 12 -3.19 -9.59 19.66
N PHE A 13 -3.48 -8.61 20.51
CA PHE A 13 -2.52 -7.82 21.28
C PHE A 13 -3.00 -7.77 22.73
N ASP A 14 -2.27 -8.35 23.64
CA ASP A 14 -2.52 -8.27 25.11
C ASP A 14 -3.99 -8.41 25.49
N GLY A 15 -4.69 -9.39 24.88
CA GLY A 15 -6.09 -9.67 25.12
C GLY A 15 -7.08 -8.89 24.24
N VAL A 16 -6.63 -7.97 23.40
CA VAL A 16 -7.46 -7.24 22.43
C VAL A 16 -7.34 -7.90 21.05
N THR A 17 -8.43 -8.34 20.48
CA THR A 17 -8.48 -8.89 19.12
C THR A 17 -8.60 -7.75 18.11
N ALA A 18 -7.52 -7.49 17.37
CA ALA A 18 -7.49 -6.46 16.32
C ALA A 18 -7.91 -6.96 14.94
N LEU A 19 -7.79 -8.28 14.69
CA LEU A 19 -8.32 -8.97 13.50
C LEU A 19 -8.85 -10.34 13.95
N GLN A 20 -10.02 -10.71 13.47
CA GLN A 20 -10.69 -11.97 13.80
C GLN A 20 -11.13 -12.70 12.54
N ASP A 21 -10.50 -13.83 12.26
CA ASP A 21 -10.84 -14.79 11.19
C ASP A 21 -10.99 -14.13 9.79
N VAL A 22 -10.24 -13.06 9.50
CA VAL A 22 -10.31 -12.34 8.22
C VAL A 22 -9.86 -13.27 7.10
N THR A 23 -10.72 -13.41 6.07
CA THR A 23 -10.43 -14.22 4.88
C THR A 23 -10.73 -13.39 3.64
N LEU A 24 -9.70 -13.12 2.83
CA LEU A 24 -9.85 -12.38 1.58
C LEU A 24 -8.80 -12.81 0.55
N GLU A 25 -9.11 -12.58 -0.72
CA GLU A 25 -8.21 -12.75 -1.83
C GLU A 25 -8.00 -11.43 -2.58
N VAL A 26 -6.79 -11.21 -3.08
CA VAL A 26 -6.49 -10.13 -4.01
C VAL A 26 -6.15 -10.76 -5.36
N ARG A 27 -6.88 -10.39 -6.41
CA ARG A 27 -6.69 -10.91 -7.76
C ARG A 27 -5.60 -10.11 -8.47
N GLU A 28 -4.87 -10.77 -9.35
CA GLU A 28 -3.84 -10.10 -10.15
C GLU A 28 -4.48 -9.03 -11.06
N GLY A 29 -3.89 -7.83 -11.08
CA GLY A 29 -4.35 -6.70 -11.90
C GLY A 29 -5.59 -5.98 -11.38
N GLU A 30 -6.11 -6.30 -10.18
CA GLU A 30 -7.22 -5.52 -9.61
C GLU A 30 -6.77 -4.32 -8.78
N ILE A 31 -7.68 -3.36 -8.58
CA ILE A 31 -7.62 -2.38 -7.50
C ILE A 31 -8.69 -2.78 -6.49
N LEU A 32 -8.25 -3.33 -5.35
CA LEU A 32 -9.11 -3.70 -4.23
C LEU A 32 -9.13 -2.57 -3.21
N GLY A 33 -10.30 -2.09 -2.84
CA GLY A 33 -10.48 -1.16 -1.71
C GLY A 33 -10.67 -1.91 -0.39
N LEU A 34 -9.89 -1.56 0.61
CA LEU A 34 -10.06 -2.02 1.98
C LEU A 34 -10.57 -0.86 2.83
N ILE A 35 -11.84 -0.89 3.19
CA ILE A 35 -12.53 0.19 3.87
C ILE A 35 -13.05 -0.22 5.24
N GLY A 36 -13.53 0.74 6.02
CA GLY A 36 -14.08 0.53 7.36
C GLY A 36 -13.78 1.71 8.27
N PRO A 37 -14.46 1.83 9.42
CA PRO A 37 -14.25 2.90 10.39
C PRO A 37 -12.82 2.91 10.97
N ASN A 38 -12.48 3.96 11.71
CA ASN A 38 -11.22 4.02 12.43
C ASN A 38 -11.16 2.92 13.49
N GLY A 39 -10.01 2.25 13.60
CA GLY A 39 -9.90 1.08 14.50
C GLY A 39 -10.41 -0.25 13.94
N ALA A 40 -10.97 -0.29 12.73
CA ALA A 40 -11.49 -1.52 12.12
C ALA A 40 -10.43 -2.60 11.81
N GLY A 41 -9.12 -2.35 12.00
CA GLY A 41 -8.07 -3.34 11.78
C GLY A 41 -7.34 -3.23 10.43
N LYS A 42 -7.70 -2.29 9.55
CA LYS A 42 -7.11 -2.13 8.20
C LYS A 42 -5.57 -2.04 8.21
N THR A 43 -5.01 -1.14 9.00
CA THR A 43 -3.55 -0.97 9.13
C THR A 43 -2.89 -2.19 9.78
N THR A 44 -3.58 -2.87 10.70
CA THR A 44 -3.11 -4.14 11.29
C THR A 44 -3.01 -5.22 10.23
N LEU A 45 -3.99 -5.32 9.32
CA LEU A 45 -3.97 -6.24 8.21
C LEU A 45 -2.77 -5.95 7.27
N PHE A 46 -2.55 -4.69 6.90
CA PHE A 46 -1.37 -4.30 6.11
C PHE A 46 -0.05 -4.64 6.82
N ASN A 47 0.01 -4.45 8.14
CA ASN A 47 1.20 -4.81 8.93
C ASN A 47 1.45 -6.34 8.91
N CYS A 48 0.39 -7.15 8.95
CA CYS A 48 0.52 -8.61 8.82
C CYS A 48 0.99 -9.01 7.42
N ILE A 49 0.42 -8.43 6.35
CA ILE A 49 0.82 -8.72 4.96
C ILE A 49 2.29 -8.35 4.73
N THR A 50 2.76 -7.25 5.30
CA THR A 50 4.13 -6.76 5.10
C THR A 50 5.15 -7.36 6.07
N GLY A 51 4.73 -8.26 6.97
CA GLY A 51 5.61 -8.91 7.95
C GLY A 51 6.09 -7.98 9.09
N MET A 52 5.49 -6.81 9.23
CA MET A 52 5.74 -5.91 10.37
C MET A 52 5.09 -6.45 11.65
N LEU A 53 4.03 -7.24 11.51
CA LEU A 53 3.37 -7.97 12.58
C LEU A 53 3.21 -9.43 12.15
N ALA A 54 3.51 -10.35 13.06
CA ALA A 54 3.16 -11.75 12.87
C ALA A 54 1.68 -11.96 13.24
N PRO A 55 0.88 -12.66 12.43
CA PRO A 55 -0.47 -13.05 12.82
C PRO A 55 -0.42 -14.01 14.02
N THR A 56 -1.46 -13.98 14.85
CA THR A 56 -1.63 -14.92 15.96
C THR A 56 -2.09 -16.28 15.46
N ARG A 57 -3.02 -16.29 14.48
CA ARG A 57 -3.53 -17.50 13.81
C ARG A 57 -3.83 -17.19 12.35
N GLY A 58 -4.07 -18.23 11.56
CA GLY A 58 -4.36 -18.13 10.14
C GLY A 58 -3.10 -18.06 9.28
N GLY A 59 -3.23 -17.73 8.01
CA GLY A 59 -2.12 -17.74 7.07
C GLY A 59 -2.23 -16.67 5.98
N ILE A 60 -1.08 -16.31 5.42
CA ILE A 60 -0.98 -15.40 4.27
C ILE A 60 -0.12 -16.07 3.21
N ARG A 61 -0.64 -16.15 1.97
CA ARG A 61 0.09 -16.63 0.81
C ARG A 61 0.18 -15.55 -0.25
N PHE A 62 1.32 -15.44 -0.87
CA PHE A 62 1.56 -14.57 -2.01
C PHE A 62 2.10 -15.39 -3.18
N ARG A 63 1.39 -15.38 -4.31
CA ARG A 63 1.67 -16.26 -5.47
C ARG A 63 1.73 -17.73 -5.06
N GLY A 64 0.83 -18.17 -4.20
CA GLY A 64 0.77 -19.53 -3.67
C GLY A 64 1.81 -19.90 -2.60
N GLU A 65 2.83 -19.05 -2.37
CA GLU A 65 3.86 -19.27 -1.34
C GLU A 65 3.48 -18.61 -0.01
N SER A 66 3.69 -19.31 1.12
CA SER A 66 3.52 -18.71 2.44
C SER A 66 4.55 -17.61 2.68
N ILE A 67 4.05 -16.43 3.09
CA ILE A 67 4.89 -15.30 3.50
C ILE A 67 4.85 -15.06 5.01
N GLN A 68 4.11 -15.85 5.75
CA GLN A 68 3.99 -15.76 7.19
C GLN A 68 5.34 -15.98 7.88
N GLY A 69 5.64 -15.13 8.88
CA GLY A 69 6.90 -15.19 9.65
C GLY A 69 8.13 -14.68 8.88
N ARG A 70 7.95 -14.23 7.65
CA ARG A 70 9.03 -13.61 6.88
C ARG A 70 9.26 -12.18 7.31
N ARG A 71 10.51 -11.74 7.26
CA ARG A 71 10.89 -10.36 7.58
C ARG A 71 10.42 -9.39 6.47
N PRO A 72 10.13 -8.11 6.78
CA PRO A 72 9.62 -7.15 5.80
C PRO A 72 10.45 -7.03 4.53
N PHE A 73 11.78 -7.05 4.63
CA PHE A 73 12.63 -6.97 3.44
C PHE A 73 12.57 -8.23 2.56
N GLU A 74 12.27 -9.41 3.12
CA GLU A 74 12.08 -10.65 2.35
C GLU A 74 10.75 -10.62 1.60
N ILE A 75 9.72 -10.03 2.20
CA ILE A 75 8.41 -9.80 1.58
C ILE A 75 8.53 -8.76 0.46
N ALA A 76 9.24 -7.66 0.71
CA ALA A 76 9.50 -6.65 -0.31
C ALA A 76 10.23 -7.23 -1.53
N ARG A 77 11.21 -8.12 -1.32
CA ARG A 77 11.92 -8.82 -2.42
C ARG A 77 11.04 -9.75 -3.24
N ARG A 78 9.92 -10.21 -2.68
CA ARG A 78 8.92 -11.02 -3.41
C ARG A 78 7.99 -10.18 -4.28
N GLY A 79 8.04 -8.86 -4.16
CA GLY A 79 7.24 -7.95 -4.96
C GLY A 79 6.01 -7.40 -4.26
N ILE A 80 6.00 -7.31 -2.93
CA ILE A 80 5.00 -6.56 -2.17
C ILE A 80 5.67 -5.26 -1.71
N ALA A 81 5.13 -4.11 -2.13
CA ALA A 81 5.57 -2.80 -1.64
C ALA A 81 4.42 -2.10 -0.92
N ARG A 82 4.75 -1.20 0.00
CA ARG A 82 3.77 -0.41 0.75
C ARG A 82 4.21 1.03 0.86
N THR A 83 3.25 1.96 0.77
CA THR A 83 3.39 3.33 1.26
C THR A 83 2.83 3.43 2.67
N PHE A 84 3.19 4.47 3.39
CA PHE A 84 2.72 4.69 4.75
C PHE A 84 1.83 5.92 4.82
N GLN A 85 0.87 5.92 5.74
CA GLN A 85 -0.02 7.06 6.00
C GLN A 85 0.78 8.35 6.27
N ILE A 86 1.82 8.27 7.09
CA ILE A 86 2.75 9.36 7.32
C ILE A 86 3.95 9.20 6.39
N VAL A 87 4.06 10.11 5.44
CA VAL A 87 5.15 10.14 4.46
C VAL A 87 6.49 10.38 5.15
N ARG A 88 7.45 9.48 4.96
CA ARG A 88 8.79 9.55 5.56
C ARG A 88 9.90 9.46 4.50
N PRO A 89 10.07 10.45 3.64
CA PRO A 89 11.25 10.52 2.80
C PRO A 89 12.48 10.82 3.65
N PHE A 90 13.65 10.59 3.11
CA PHE A 90 14.89 11.11 3.68
C PHE A 90 14.97 12.62 3.37
N PRO A 91 14.66 13.51 4.31
CA PRO A 91 14.36 14.92 4.00
C PRO A 91 15.57 15.68 3.48
N MET A 92 16.78 15.31 3.90
CA MET A 92 18.04 15.95 3.49
C MET A 92 18.60 15.38 2.18
N LEU A 93 18.11 14.23 1.71
CA LEU A 93 18.51 13.66 0.44
C LEU A 93 17.70 14.26 -0.70
N SER A 94 18.30 14.30 -1.89
CA SER A 94 17.59 14.69 -3.11
C SER A 94 16.47 13.70 -3.43
N LEU A 95 15.53 14.08 -4.31
CA LEU A 95 14.51 13.16 -4.81
C LEU A 95 15.16 11.96 -5.47
N LEU A 96 16.21 12.21 -6.26
CA LEU A 96 16.97 11.18 -6.95
C LEU A 96 17.58 10.19 -5.95
N ASP A 97 18.28 10.69 -4.93
CA ASP A 97 18.92 9.83 -3.92
C ASP A 97 17.89 9.04 -3.10
N ASN A 98 16.72 9.63 -2.80
CA ASN A 98 15.61 8.90 -2.14
C ASN A 98 15.20 7.66 -2.93
N VAL A 99 15.13 7.73 -4.26
CA VAL A 99 14.77 6.60 -5.11
C VAL A 99 15.97 5.67 -5.31
N LEU A 100 17.20 6.19 -5.41
CA LEU A 100 18.42 5.37 -5.50
C LEU A 100 18.59 4.45 -4.28
N VAL A 101 18.31 4.95 -3.07
CA VAL A 101 18.30 4.13 -1.84
C VAL A 101 17.34 2.95 -2.00
N ALA A 102 16.13 3.19 -2.50
CA ALA A 102 15.16 2.12 -2.72
C ALA A 102 15.59 1.14 -3.83
N CYS A 103 16.21 1.62 -4.91
CA CYS A 103 16.77 0.78 -5.97
C CYS A 103 17.88 -0.16 -5.46
N GLY A 104 18.55 0.21 -4.36
CA GLY A 104 19.63 -0.57 -3.77
C GLY A 104 19.20 -1.90 -3.15
N HIS A 105 17.91 -2.09 -2.83
CA HIS A 105 17.44 -3.27 -2.08
C HIS A 105 17.78 -4.62 -2.71
N ARG A 106 17.84 -4.72 -4.04
CA ARG A 106 18.27 -5.92 -4.77
C ARG A 106 19.77 -5.94 -5.04
N ARG A 107 20.41 -4.78 -5.09
CA ARG A 107 21.82 -4.63 -5.46
C ARG A 107 22.75 -4.98 -4.29
N TYR A 108 22.32 -4.77 -3.05
CA TYR A 108 23.12 -4.97 -1.85
C TYR A 108 22.61 -6.14 -0.99
N PRO A 109 22.67 -7.41 -1.49
CA PRO A 109 22.20 -8.56 -0.75
C PRO A 109 23.15 -8.97 0.39
N SER A 110 24.36 -8.43 0.44
CA SER A 110 25.39 -8.75 1.42
C SER A 110 26.32 -7.57 1.69
N LEU A 111 27.07 -7.64 2.81
CA LEU A 111 28.09 -6.64 3.14
C LEU A 111 29.17 -6.47 2.05
N ARG A 112 29.54 -7.55 1.36
CA ARG A 112 30.51 -7.46 0.23
C ARG A 112 29.95 -6.67 -0.95
N ALA A 113 28.66 -6.84 -1.23
CA ALA A 113 27.98 -6.09 -2.30
C ALA A 113 27.83 -4.61 -1.94
N SER A 114 27.81 -4.23 -0.65
CA SER A 114 27.70 -2.82 -0.23
C SER A 114 28.94 -1.97 -0.53
N ALA A 115 30.07 -2.59 -0.86
CA ALA A 115 31.27 -1.90 -1.31
C ALA A 115 31.15 -1.36 -2.75
N ALA A 116 30.15 -1.81 -3.53
CA ALA A 116 29.93 -1.31 -4.90
C ALA A 116 29.34 0.11 -4.88
N PRO A 117 29.70 0.98 -5.85
CA PRO A 117 29.15 2.33 -5.93
C PRO A 117 27.62 2.29 -6.03
N TYR A 118 26.91 3.00 -5.15
CA TYR A 118 25.45 3.08 -5.19
C TYR A 118 24.96 3.97 -6.35
N ARG A 119 25.73 4.98 -6.70
CA ARG A 119 25.45 5.95 -7.75
C ARG A 119 26.20 5.54 -9.03
N THR A 120 25.48 4.89 -9.93
CA THR A 120 25.97 4.55 -11.27
C THR A 120 25.02 5.13 -12.30
N ARG A 121 25.52 5.42 -13.51
CA ARG A 121 24.69 5.97 -14.60
C ARG A 121 23.40 5.19 -14.81
N THR A 122 23.47 3.86 -14.86
CA THR A 122 22.29 2.99 -15.02
C THR A 122 21.31 3.11 -13.86
N ALA A 123 21.81 3.22 -12.60
CA ALA A 123 20.96 3.38 -11.43
C ALA A 123 20.27 4.75 -11.43
N GLU A 124 20.99 5.82 -11.80
CA GLU A 124 20.42 7.16 -11.93
C GLU A 124 19.36 7.24 -13.03
N GLU A 125 19.64 6.70 -14.20
CA GLU A 125 18.66 6.66 -15.31
C GLU A 125 17.39 5.90 -14.90
N ARG A 126 17.52 4.78 -14.16
CA ARG A 126 16.40 4.05 -13.61
C ARG A 126 15.61 4.89 -12.58
N ALA A 127 16.32 5.53 -11.64
CA ALA A 127 15.69 6.35 -10.62
C ALA A 127 14.94 7.56 -11.22
N ARG A 128 15.52 8.22 -12.26
CA ARG A 128 14.85 9.30 -12.99
C ARG A 128 13.57 8.82 -13.67
N ARG A 129 13.60 7.68 -14.36
CA ARG A 129 12.38 7.08 -14.95
C ARG A 129 11.30 6.78 -13.92
N LEU A 130 11.67 6.32 -12.72
CA LEU A 130 10.72 6.07 -11.64
C LEU A 130 10.11 7.35 -11.08
N LEU A 131 10.91 8.42 -10.97
CA LEU A 131 10.40 9.74 -10.58
C LEU A 131 9.43 10.30 -11.63
N GLU A 132 9.77 10.22 -12.91
CA GLU A 132 8.89 10.61 -14.02
C GLU A 132 7.59 9.79 -14.01
N ARG A 133 7.68 8.46 -13.84
CA ARG A 133 6.51 7.58 -13.70
C ARG A 133 5.59 7.98 -12.55
N ALA A 134 6.15 8.45 -11.45
CA ALA A 134 5.39 8.94 -10.29
C ALA A 134 4.90 10.40 -10.44
N GLY A 135 5.10 11.04 -11.60
CA GLY A 135 4.69 12.42 -11.84
C GLY A 135 5.61 13.46 -11.21
N LEU A 136 6.90 13.15 -11.12
CA LEU A 136 7.98 14.04 -10.64
C LEU A 136 9.02 14.24 -11.75
N PRO A 137 8.68 14.95 -12.85
CA PRO A 137 9.53 14.97 -14.05
C PRO A 137 10.78 15.85 -13.92
N THR A 138 10.79 16.81 -12.98
CA THR A 138 11.87 17.80 -12.85
C THR A 138 12.32 18.01 -11.40
N GLY A 139 13.42 18.72 -11.19
CA GLY A 139 13.88 19.12 -9.86
C GLY A 139 14.38 17.95 -9.02
N HIS A 140 14.90 16.90 -9.64
CA HIS A 140 15.32 15.67 -8.98
C HIS A 140 16.45 15.86 -7.95
N GLU A 141 17.24 16.92 -8.09
CA GLU A 141 18.37 17.23 -7.20
C GLU A 141 17.97 18.04 -5.95
N ARG A 142 16.72 18.52 -5.87
CA ARG A 142 16.27 19.28 -4.70
C ARG A 142 16.04 18.36 -3.50
N PRO A 143 16.24 18.84 -2.25
CA PRO A 143 15.97 18.07 -1.04
C PRO A 143 14.50 17.68 -0.92
N ALA A 144 14.22 16.42 -0.58
CA ALA A 144 12.86 15.92 -0.46
C ALA A 144 12.04 16.59 0.66
N GLY A 145 12.73 17.13 1.69
CA GLY A 145 12.09 17.86 2.77
C GLY A 145 11.33 19.11 2.33
N THR A 146 11.75 19.74 1.22
CA THR A 146 11.15 20.97 0.67
C THR A 146 9.87 20.75 -0.12
N LEU A 147 9.51 19.50 -0.41
CA LEU A 147 8.33 19.17 -1.21
C LEU A 147 7.02 19.47 -0.46
N PRO A 148 5.98 19.97 -1.16
CA PRO A 148 4.60 19.89 -0.72
C PRO A 148 4.17 18.45 -0.46
N ILE A 149 3.10 18.26 0.33
CA ILE A 149 2.65 16.93 0.75
C ILE A 149 2.28 16.03 -0.44
N GLY A 150 1.61 16.55 -1.46
CA GLY A 150 1.24 15.81 -2.66
C GLY A 150 2.45 15.25 -3.40
N LEU A 151 3.51 16.05 -3.57
CA LEU A 151 4.75 15.60 -4.20
C LEU A 151 5.54 14.62 -3.31
N LYS A 152 5.47 14.75 -1.97
CA LYS A 152 6.04 13.77 -1.05
C LYS A 152 5.36 12.40 -1.21
N LYS A 153 4.04 12.36 -1.35
CA LYS A 153 3.28 11.12 -1.58
C LYS A 153 3.66 10.47 -2.92
N ARG A 154 3.83 11.26 -3.97
CA ARG A 154 4.34 10.76 -5.25
C ARG A 154 5.76 10.21 -5.13
N LEU A 155 6.64 10.86 -4.34
CA LEU A 155 7.98 10.35 -4.07
C LEU A 155 7.96 9.00 -3.34
N GLU A 156 7.04 8.79 -2.39
CA GLU A 156 6.86 7.48 -1.76
C GLU A 156 6.43 6.41 -2.76
N ILE A 157 5.51 6.74 -3.68
CA ILE A 157 5.13 5.82 -4.76
C ILE A 157 6.34 5.51 -5.63
N ALA A 158 7.16 6.51 -6.03
CA ALA A 158 8.38 6.28 -6.79
C ALA A 158 9.36 5.32 -6.06
N ARG A 159 9.51 5.48 -4.74
CA ARG A 159 10.32 4.59 -3.90
C ARG A 159 9.74 3.18 -3.83
N ALA A 160 8.43 3.05 -3.71
CA ALA A 160 7.74 1.76 -3.74
C ALA A 160 7.90 1.06 -5.10
N LEU A 161 7.78 1.79 -6.21
CA LEU A 161 7.98 1.29 -7.56
C LEU A 161 9.43 0.82 -7.81
N ALA A 162 10.41 1.37 -7.10
CA ALA A 162 11.80 0.93 -7.19
C ALA A 162 12.00 -0.53 -6.73
N LEU A 163 11.05 -1.06 -5.94
CA LEU A 163 11.02 -2.46 -5.52
C LEU A 163 10.44 -3.41 -6.59
N GLU A 164 9.99 -2.85 -7.74
CA GLU A 164 9.31 -3.60 -8.82
C GLU A 164 8.13 -4.44 -8.30
N PRO A 165 7.16 -3.82 -7.63
CA PRO A 165 6.10 -4.57 -6.98
C PRO A 165 5.11 -5.13 -8.01
N SER A 166 4.65 -6.36 -7.78
CA SER A 166 3.41 -6.88 -8.37
C SER A 166 2.18 -6.57 -7.51
N LEU A 167 2.40 -6.29 -6.20
CA LEU A 167 1.36 -5.84 -5.28
C LEU A 167 1.82 -4.56 -4.57
N LEU A 168 1.05 -3.50 -4.74
CA LEU A 168 1.26 -2.20 -4.10
C LEU A 168 0.16 -1.94 -3.06
N LEU A 169 0.55 -1.82 -1.81
CA LEU A 169 -0.34 -1.50 -0.70
C LEU A 169 -0.26 0.01 -0.44
N LEU A 170 -1.38 0.71 -0.61
CA LEU A 170 -1.49 2.16 -0.42
C LEU A 170 -2.34 2.46 0.82
N ASP A 171 -1.72 3.11 1.81
CA ASP A 171 -2.35 3.43 3.09
C ASP A 171 -2.71 4.93 3.10
N GLU A 172 -3.99 5.26 2.88
CA GLU A 172 -4.55 6.61 2.81
C GLU A 172 -3.74 7.58 1.92
N PRO A 173 -3.49 7.21 0.65
CA PRO A 173 -2.62 8.01 -0.21
C PRO A 173 -3.16 9.42 -0.47
N CYS A 174 -4.49 9.62 -0.44
CA CYS A 174 -5.10 10.93 -0.68
C CYS A 174 -5.27 11.78 0.59
N GLY A 175 -4.97 11.23 1.77
CA GLY A 175 -5.12 11.97 3.04
C GLY A 175 -4.31 13.28 3.06
N GLY A 176 -4.96 14.40 3.40
CA GLY A 176 -4.34 15.72 3.48
C GLY A 176 -4.06 16.40 2.14
N LEU A 177 -4.51 15.84 1.02
CA LEU A 177 -4.42 16.43 -0.31
C LEU A 177 -5.64 17.28 -0.62
N ARG A 178 -5.45 18.31 -1.46
CA ARG A 178 -6.57 19.04 -2.10
C ARG A 178 -7.24 18.15 -3.14
N HIS A 179 -8.44 18.51 -3.54
CA HIS A 179 -9.23 17.72 -4.49
C HIS A 179 -8.46 17.43 -5.79
N GLU A 180 -7.91 18.46 -6.43
CA GLU A 180 -7.13 18.36 -7.66
C GLU A 180 -5.90 17.45 -7.50
N GLU A 181 -5.16 17.60 -6.38
CA GLU A 181 -4.00 16.77 -6.07
C GLU A 181 -4.39 15.29 -5.87
N SER A 182 -5.57 15.06 -5.29
CA SER A 182 -6.12 13.71 -5.11
C SER A 182 -6.49 13.08 -6.45
N GLU A 183 -7.17 13.81 -7.34
CA GLU A 183 -7.52 13.33 -8.68
C GLU A 183 -6.28 12.96 -9.49
N GLU A 184 -5.26 13.81 -9.51
CA GLU A 184 -4.00 13.52 -10.17
C GLU A 184 -3.28 12.28 -9.60
N LEU A 185 -3.38 12.07 -8.27
CA LEU A 185 -2.79 10.89 -7.63
C LEU A 185 -3.57 9.61 -7.99
N LEU A 186 -4.89 9.70 -8.08
CA LEU A 186 -5.75 8.60 -8.51
C LEU A 186 -5.50 8.22 -9.98
N GLU A 187 -5.31 9.20 -10.85
CA GLU A 187 -4.91 8.94 -12.24
C GLU A 187 -3.55 8.21 -12.32
N LEU A 188 -2.60 8.59 -11.45
CA LEU A 188 -1.34 7.86 -11.33
C LEU A 188 -1.59 6.40 -10.91
N ILE A 189 -2.41 6.15 -9.89
CA ILE A 189 -2.74 4.79 -9.42
C ILE A 189 -3.41 3.97 -10.52
N LEU A 190 -4.38 4.54 -11.24
CA LEU A 190 -5.04 3.90 -12.37
C LEU A 190 -4.06 3.57 -13.51
N ARG A 191 -3.11 4.46 -13.81
CA ARG A 191 -2.07 4.22 -14.80
C ARG A 191 -1.16 3.06 -14.38
N LEU A 192 -0.71 3.02 -13.14
CA LEU A 192 0.10 1.92 -12.61
C LEU A 192 -0.65 0.58 -12.68
N ASN A 193 -1.94 0.59 -12.39
CA ASN A 193 -2.76 -0.61 -12.50
C ASN A 193 -2.89 -1.10 -13.97
N ARG A 194 -3.05 -0.19 -14.94
CA ARG A 194 -3.02 -0.55 -16.37
C ARG A 194 -1.67 -1.17 -16.78
N GLU A 195 -0.60 -0.81 -16.11
CA GLU A 195 0.74 -1.41 -16.26
C GLU A 195 0.88 -2.74 -15.46
N GLN A 196 -0.23 -3.36 -15.07
CA GLN A 196 -0.31 -4.64 -14.37
C GLN A 196 0.20 -4.62 -12.92
N VAL A 197 0.28 -3.47 -12.28
CA VAL A 197 0.51 -3.40 -10.82
C VAL A 197 -0.83 -3.62 -10.11
N THR A 198 -0.93 -4.69 -9.34
CA THR A 198 -2.09 -4.93 -8.46
C THR A 198 -2.04 -3.96 -7.27
N VAL A 199 -3.18 -3.40 -6.90
CA VAL A 199 -3.24 -2.40 -5.83
C VAL A 199 -4.24 -2.81 -4.75
N VAL A 200 -3.86 -2.72 -3.49
CA VAL A 200 -4.81 -2.67 -2.37
C VAL A 200 -4.75 -1.28 -1.76
N LEU A 201 -5.90 -0.63 -1.73
CA LEU A 201 -6.05 0.76 -1.32
C LEU A 201 -6.85 0.85 -0.01
N ILE A 202 -6.23 1.35 1.06
CA ILE A 202 -6.96 1.80 2.25
C ILE A 202 -7.34 3.26 2.03
N GLU A 203 -8.62 3.57 2.09
CA GLU A 203 -9.16 4.93 2.02
C GLU A 203 -10.46 5.02 2.82
N HIS A 204 -10.75 6.21 3.31
CA HIS A 204 -11.99 6.51 4.03
C HIS A 204 -12.92 7.44 3.20
N ASN A 205 -12.42 8.03 2.13
CA ASN A 205 -13.21 8.85 1.23
C ASN A 205 -13.91 7.97 0.20
N MET A 206 -15.22 7.79 0.36
CA MET A 206 -16.03 6.94 -0.51
C MET A 206 -16.00 7.37 -1.99
N ARG A 207 -15.92 8.68 -2.29
CA ARG A 207 -15.81 9.14 -3.69
C ARG A 207 -14.56 8.59 -4.37
N ILE A 208 -13.43 8.59 -3.65
CA ILE A 208 -12.16 8.05 -4.13
C ILE A 208 -12.31 6.55 -4.39
N VAL A 209 -12.79 5.82 -3.40
CA VAL A 209 -12.93 4.36 -3.47
C VAL A 209 -13.87 3.95 -4.60
N MET A 210 -15.02 4.61 -4.73
CA MET A 210 -16.00 4.37 -5.79
C MET A 210 -15.45 4.67 -7.19
N GLY A 211 -14.54 5.64 -7.31
CA GLY A 211 -13.98 6.04 -8.60
C GLY A 211 -12.89 5.12 -9.14
N VAL A 212 -12.18 4.37 -8.28
CA VAL A 212 -11.00 3.60 -8.70
C VAL A 212 -11.07 2.11 -8.39
N CYS A 213 -11.79 1.69 -7.33
CA CYS A 213 -11.87 0.29 -6.93
C CYS A 213 -12.97 -0.45 -7.67
N ARG A 214 -12.68 -1.66 -8.12
CA ARG A 214 -13.68 -2.56 -8.72
C ARG A 214 -14.37 -3.44 -7.70
N ARG A 215 -13.73 -3.68 -6.56
CA ARG A 215 -14.19 -4.51 -5.47
C ARG A 215 -13.75 -3.90 -4.16
N LEU A 216 -14.61 -4.00 -3.15
CA LEU A 216 -14.37 -3.50 -1.80
C LEU A 216 -14.48 -4.64 -0.81
N VAL A 217 -13.63 -4.60 0.20
CA VAL A 217 -13.73 -5.39 1.43
C VAL A 217 -13.91 -4.42 2.57
N VAL A 218 -14.91 -4.67 3.41
CA VAL A 218 -15.24 -3.84 4.55
C VAL A 218 -14.87 -4.56 5.83
N LEU A 219 -14.02 -3.91 6.63
CA LEU A 219 -13.71 -4.36 7.99
C LEU A 219 -14.45 -3.50 9.00
N ASP A 220 -14.95 -4.12 10.06
CA ASP A 220 -15.42 -3.47 11.26
C ASP A 220 -15.01 -4.26 12.49
N HIS A 221 -14.45 -3.59 13.52
CA HIS A 221 -13.94 -4.22 14.75
C HIS A 221 -13.11 -5.50 14.52
N GLY A 222 -12.28 -5.48 13.49
CA GLY A 222 -11.39 -6.59 13.12
C GLY A 222 -12.04 -7.73 12.34
N VAL A 223 -13.34 -7.63 12.02
CA VAL A 223 -14.11 -8.65 11.28
C VAL A 223 -14.43 -8.14 9.87
N GLN A 224 -14.39 -9.03 8.89
CA GLN A 224 -14.89 -8.75 7.54
C GLN A 224 -16.42 -8.81 7.55
N ILE A 225 -17.08 -7.67 7.38
CA ILE A 225 -18.55 -7.57 7.41
C ILE A 225 -19.20 -7.59 6.03
N ALA A 226 -18.46 -7.19 4.98
CA ALA A 226 -18.98 -7.21 3.61
C ALA A 226 -17.84 -7.29 2.59
N GLU A 227 -18.19 -7.82 1.40
CA GLU A 227 -17.35 -7.82 0.21
C GLU A 227 -18.25 -7.72 -1.02
N GLY A 228 -17.88 -6.89 -2.01
CA GLY A 228 -18.66 -6.72 -3.22
C GLY A 228 -18.17 -5.58 -4.10
N ASP A 229 -18.94 -5.30 -5.15
CA ASP A 229 -18.73 -4.09 -5.94
C ASP A 229 -19.09 -2.83 -5.12
N PRO A 230 -18.57 -1.65 -5.51
CA PRO A 230 -18.79 -0.43 -4.75
C PRO A 230 -20.27 -0.06 -4.54
N ALA A 231 -21.14 -0.29 -5.54
CA ALA A 231 -22.56 0.05 -5.43
C ALA A 231 -23.28 -0.86 -4.43
N ALA A 232 -22.99 -2.17 -4.45
CA ALA A 232 -23.53 -3.13 -3.49
C ALA A 232 -23.07 -2.80 -2.06
N ILE A 233 -21.81 -2.43 -1.87
CA ILE A 233 -21.27 -2.05 -0.56
C ILE A 233 -21.93 -0.78 -0.02
N GLN A 234 -22.15 0.22 -0.88
CA GLN A 234 -22.82 1.48 -0.48
C GLN A 234 -24.26 1.26 -0.04
N ALA A 235 -24.96 0.29 -0.61
CA ALA A 235 -26.33 -0.07 -0.25
C ALA A 235 -26.44 -1.08 0.90
N ASN A 236 -25.33 -1.61 1.40
CA ASN A 236 -25.35 -2.66 2.43
C ASN A 236 -25.70 -2.08 3.81
N PRO A 237 -26.80 -2.54 4.46
CA PRO A 237 -27.23 -2.02 5.77
C PRO A 237 -26.16 -2.18 6.87
N GLN A 238 -25.43 -3.29 6.90
CA GLN A 238 -24.36 -3.52 7.88
C GLN A 238 -23.21 -2.53 7.72
N VAL A 239 -22.88 -2.18 6.46
CA VAL A 239 -21.85 -1.18 6.18
C VAL A 239 -22.32 0.20 6.60
N ILE A 240 -23.56 0.56 6.29
CA ILE A 240 -24.15 1.85 6.69
C ILE A 240 -24.15 1.97 8.22
N GLU A 241 -24.58 0.93 8.94
CA GLU A 241 -24.57 0.89 10.41
C GLU A 241 -23.16 1.05 10.99
N ALA A 242 -22.16 0.38 10.41
CA ALA A 242 -20.77 0.47 10.86
C ALA A 242 -20.17 1.89 10.74
N TYR A 243 -20.62 2.68 9.76
CA TYR A 243 -20.15 4.06 9.57
C TYR A 243 -20.96 5.12 10.32
N LEU A 244 -22.28 4.94 10.45
CA LEU A 244 -23.18 5.89 11.10
C LEU A 244 -23.38 5.63 12.60
N GLY A 245 -22.99 4.45 13.08
CA GLY A 245 -23.33 3.95 14.41
C GLY A 245 -24.75 3.38 14.44
N LYS A 246 -25.06 2.57 15.45
CA LYS A 246 -26.42 2.08 15.67
C LYS A 246 -27.34 3.26 15.89
N THR A 247 -28.37 3.39 15.07
CA THR A 247 -29.50 4.28 15.38
C THR A 247 -30.07 3.77 16.70
N VAL A 248 -29.87 4.52 17.77
CA VAL A 248 -30.49 4.20 19.06
C VAL A 248 -32.00 4.46 18.86
N GLU A 249 -32.77 3.40 18.79
CA GLU A 249 -34.26 3.45 18.95
C GLU A 249 -34.61 3.83 20.38
#